data_9947219a450f524e103930f4330a146c
#
_entry.id   9947219a450f524e103930f4330a146c
#
_cell.length_a   1.000
_cell.length_b   1.000
_cell.length_c   1.000
_cell.angle_alpha   90.00
_cell.angle_beta   90.00
_cell.angle_gamma   90.00
#
_symmetry.space_group_name_H-M   'P 1'
#
loop_
_entity.id
_entity.type
_entity.pdbx_description
1 polymer ?
#
loop_
_entity_poly.entity_id
_entity_poly.type
_entity_poly.pdbx_seq_one_letter_code
_entity_poly.pdbx_strand_id
1 'polypeptide(L)'
;MENKIYGAVDQESQLERYIECVKKHGKKESNIYVVYLTKDGEKSADNSSFTQKAKKYLNYKEDDNGRFIPLSYRYDILPWLEAIVLPNCTIKEDLLISALKQYIDYLKNILGIRENNEQNIKIMKTIEDTLGIESIDKCIDTIIKVDYIISSNNC
;
A
#
# COMPACT_ATOMS: atom_id res chain seq x y z
N MET A 1 -1.46 6.42 -11.42
CA MET A 1 -1.67 6.32 -9.96
C MET A 1 -0.34 6.60 -9.26
N GLU A 2 -0.36 7.46 -8.28
CA GLU A 2 0.79 7.75 -7.40
C GLU A 2 0.57 7.07 -6.04
N ASN A 3 1.55 6.31 -5.56
CA ASN A 3 1.43 5.53 -4.33
C ASN A 3 2.48 5.97 -3.30
N LYS A 4 2.05 6.43 -2.14
CA LYS A 4 2.86 7.00 -1.06
C LYS A 4 2.78 6.21 0.27
N ILE A 5 2.51 4.91 0.22
CA ILE A 5 2.30 4.08 1.42
C ILE A 5 3.49 4.08 2.38
N TYR A 6 4.72 4.16 1.86
CA TYR A 6 5.96 4.18 2.66
C TYR A 6 6.52 5.59 2.87
N GLY A 7 5.70 6.63 2.74
CA GLY A 7 6.15 7.99 2.95
C GLY A 7 7.13 8.51 1.90
N ALA A 8 7.08 7.96 0.68
CA ALA A 8 7.89 8.44 -0.43
C ALA A 8 7.71 9.95 -0.60
N VAL A 9 8.83 10.65 -0.76
CA VAL A 9 8.85 12.11 -0.89
C VAL A 9 8.25 12.50 -2.24
N ASP A 10 7.43 13.55 -2.23
CA ASP A 10 6.94 14.18 -3.45
C ASP A 10 8.10 14.84 -4.19
N GLN A 11 8.15 14.65 -5.51
CA GLN A 11 9.13 15.30 -6.35
C GLN A 11 8.55 16.58 -6.95
N GLU A 12 9.42 17.55 -7.22
CA GLU A 12 9.02 18.80 -7.85
C GLU A 12 8.29 18.55 -9.18
N SER A 13 7.14 19.20 -9.35
CA SER A 13 6.27 19.10 -10.53
C SER A 13 5.90 17.66 -10.94
N GLN A 14 5.89 16.71 -10.01
CA GLN A 14 5.72 15.29 -10.32
C GLN A 14 4.38 15.00 -11.01
N LEU A 15 3.28 15.51 -10.47
CA LEU A 15 1.94 15.29 -11.05
C LEU A 15 1.79 15.97 -12.41
N GLU A 16 2.39 17.16 -12.59
CA GLU A 16 2.42 17.85 -13.86
C GLU A 16 3.15 17.03 -14.93
N ARG A 17 4.33 16.48 -14.61
CA ARG A 17 5.08 15.63 -15.54
C ARG A 17 4.28 14.39 -15.96
N TYR A 18 3.54 13.77 -15.04
CA TYR A 18 2.69 12.62 -15.37
C TYR A 18 1.55 13.01 -16.31
N ILE A 19 0.88 14.13 -16.04
CA ILE A 19 -0.19 14.65 -16.90
C ILE A 19 0.36 14.92 -18.32
N GLU A 20 1.48 15.62 -18.44
CA GLU A 20 2.11 15.92 -19.73
C GLU A 20 2.52 14.65 -20.49
N CYS A 21 3.04 13.64 -19.77
CA CYS A 21 3.36 12.35 -20.37
C CYS A 21 2.12 11.69 -20.99
N VAL A 22 1.02 11.63 -20.24
CA VAL A 22 -0.24 11.03 -20.73
C VAL A 22 -0.82 11.81 -21.91
N LYS A 23 -0.72 13.15 -21.89
CA LYS A 23 -1.13 14.00 -23.02
C LYS A 23 -0.33 13.73 -24.28
N LYS A 24 0.99 13.55 -24.17
CA LYS A 24 1.85 13.17 -25.31
C LYS A 24 1.47 11.85 -25.95
N HIS A 25 0.82 10.94 -25.20
CA HIS A 25 0.25 9.69 -25.72
C HIS A 25 -1.15 9.86 -26.31
N GLY A 26 -1.57 11.07 -26.64
CA GLY A 26 -2.81 11.37 -27.36
C GLY A 26 -4.08 11.30 -26.53
N LYS A 27 -3.99 11.24 -25.18
CA LYS A 27 -5.17 11.28 -24.33
C LYS A 27 -5.68 12.70 -24.17
N LYS A 28 -7.02 12.87 -24.27
CA LYS A 28 -7.67 14.16 -24.05
C LYS A 28 -7.55 14.53 -22.56
N GLU A 29 -7.32 15.81 -22.30
CA GLU A 29 -7.18 16.33 -20.93
C GLU A 29 -8.37 15.99 -20.03
N SER A 30 -9.60 16.06 -20.56
CA SER A 30 -10.84 15.68 -19.84
C SER A 30 -10.86 14.24 -19.34
N ASN A 31 -10.06 13.36 -19.93
CA ASN A 31 -10.01 11.93 -19.61
C ASN A 31 -8.81 11.54 -18.75
N ILE A 32 -8.07 12.53 -18.27
CA ILE A 32 -6.91 12.30 -17.39
C ILE A 32 -7.34 12.50 -15.94
N TYR A 33 -7.23 11.45 -15.16
CA TYR A 33 -7.46 11.43 -13.72
C TYR A 33 -6.17 11.09 -12.99
N VAL A 34 -5.96 11.67 -11.82
CA VAL A 34 -4.85 11.34 -10.93
C VAL A 34 -5.41 10.71 -9.68
N VAL A 35 -5.06 9.47 -9.42
CA VAL A 35 -5.29 8.80 -8.13
C VAL A 35 -4.04 8.97 -7.29
N TYR A 36 -4.19 9.63 -6.14
CA TYR A 36 -3.13 9.85 -5.16
C TYR A 36 -3.41 9.02 -3.92
N LEU A 37 -2.66 7.94 -3.76
CA LEU A 37 -2.90 6.92 -2.74
C LEU A 37 -1.89 7.07 -1.61
N THR A 38 -2.39 7.29 -0.40
CA THR A 38 -1.60 7.47 0.82
C THR A 38 -1.85 6.34 1.82
N LYS A 39 -1.05 6.29 2.88
CA LYS A 39 -1.19 5.29 3.94
C LYS A 39 -2.52 5.46 4.70
N ASP A 40 -2.80 6.65 5.19
CA ASP A 40 -3.88 6.95 6.14
C ASP A 40 -4.72 8.19 5.77
N GLY A 41 -4.48 8.78 4.60
CA GLY A 41 -5.20 9.99 4.15
C GLY A 41 -4.72 11.29 4.78
N GLU A 42 -3.79 11.25 5.74
CA GLU A 42 -3.31 12.46 6.42
C GLU A 42 -2.39 13.32 5.55
N LYS A 43 -1.70 12.69 4.58
CA LYS A 43 -0.82 13.38 3.63
C LYS A 43 -1.59 13.81 2.39
N SER A 44 -1.70 15.11 2.17
CA SER A 44 -2.04 15.66 0.85
C SER A 44 -0.80 15.73 -0.04
N ALA A 45 -1.02 15.81 -1.35
CA ALA A 45 0.08 16.06 -2.29
C ALA A 45 0.74 17.40 -1.99
N ASP A 46 2.08 17.41 -1.93
CA ASP A 46 2.86 18.62 -1.64
C ASP A 46 2.64 19.67 -2.77
N ASN A 47 2.58 20.93 -2.40
CA ASN A 47 2.43 22.03 -3.37
C ASN A 47 3.53 22.09 -4.41
N SER A 48 4.73 21.59 -4.09
CA SER A 48 5.82 21.46 -5.06
C SER A 48 5.55 20.39 -6.13
N SER A 49 4.87 19.31 -5.78
CA SER A 49 4.46 18.21 -6.66
C SER A 49 3.14 18.51 -7.37
N PHE A 50 2.16 19.05 -6.64
CA PHE A 50 0.83 19.42 -7.12
C PHE A 50 0.77 20.92 -7.42
N THR A 51 1.44 21.32 -8.49
CA THR A 51 1.57 22.72 -8.92
C THR A 51 0.22 23.34 -9.29
N GLN A 52 0.15 24.67 -9.34
CA GLN A 52 -1.04 25.39 -9.79
C GLN A 52 -1.45 25.00 -11.24
N LYS A 53 -0.48 24.65 -12.07
CA LYS A 53 -0.73 24.18 -13.43
C LYS A 53 -1.40 22.80 -13.40
N ALA A 54 -0.92 21.86 -12.57
CA ALA A 54 -1.53 20.55 -12.39
C ALA A 54 -2.95 20.67 -11.79
N LYS A 55 -3.14 21.54 -10.80
CA LYS A 55 -4.46 21.85 -10.22
C LYS A 55 -5.45 22.32 -11.28
N LYS A 56 -5.03 23.26 -12.13
CA LYS A 56 -5.85 23.75 -13.24
C LYS A 56 -6.20 22.66 -14.25
N TYR A 57 -5.24 21.79 -14.63
CA TYR A 57 -5.50 20.65 -15.52
C TYR A 57 -6.55 19.69 -14.97
N LEU A 58 -6.53 19.46 -13.66
CA LEU A 58 -7.42 18.51 -13.02
C LEU A 58 -8.75 19.13 -12.59
N ASN A 59 -8.98 20.41 -12.83
CA ASN A 59 -10.12 21.18 -12.30
C ASN A 59 -10.24 21.10 -10.77
N TYR A 60 -9.11 21.02 -10.09
CA TYR A 60 -9.05 20.93 -8.64
C TYR A 60 -9.47 22.26 -8.00
N LYS A 61 -10.35 22.20 -7.00
CA LYS A 61 -10.76 23.28 -6.11
C LYS A 61 -10.71 22.77 -4.67
N GLU A 62 -10.64 23.66 -3.69
CA GLU A 62 -10.63 23.26 -2.28
C GLU A 62 -11.89 22.48 -1.87
N ASP A 63 -13.03 22.80 -2.47
CA ASP A 63 -14.33 22.17 -2.18
C ASP A 63 -14.65 21.01 -3.14
N ASP A 64 -13.87 20.85 -4.19
CA ASP A 64 -14.09 19.86 -5.25
C ASP A 64 -12.74 19.39 -5.79
N ASN A 65 -12.42 18.13 -5.55
CA ASN A 65 -11.17 17.54 -6.02
C ASN A 65 -11.07 17.42 -7.54
N GLY A 66 -12.17 17.64 -8.29
CA GLY A 66 -12.19 17.54 -9.72
C GLY A 66 -11.77 16.15 -10.22
N ARG A 67 -10.67 16.11 -11.01
CA ARG A 67 -10.09 14.86 -11.52
C ARG A 67 -8.87 14.38 -10.71
N PHE A 68 -8.64 14.96 -9.53
CA PHE A 68 -7.69 14.48 -8.54
C PHE A 68 -8.46 13.64 -7.52
N ILE A 69 -8.09 12.38 -7.35
CA ILE A 69 -8.79 11.41 -6.50
C ILE A 69 -7.85 11.01 -5.36
N PRO A 70 -7.96 11.65 -4.18
CA PRO A 70 -7.22 11.21 -3.01
C PRO A 70 -7.86 9.92 -2.47
N LEU A 71 -7.06 8.92 -2.23
CA LEU A 71 -7.44 7.66 -1.59
C LEU A 71 -6.44 7.32 -0.49
N SER A 72 -6.89 6.53 0.48
CA SER A 72 -6.03 5.98 1.51
C SER A 72 -6.13 4.46 1.60
N TYR A 73 -5.06 3.83 2.04
CA TYR A 73 -5.12 2.41 2.36
C TYR A 73 -6.01 2.12 3.56
N ARG A 74 -5.97 3.00 4.58
CA ARG A 74 -6.72 2.81 5.83
C ARG A 74 -8.23 2.92 5.65
N TYR A 75 -8.70 3.97 4.95
CA TYR A 75 -10.11 4.33 4.93
C TYR A 75 -10.83 3.94 3.65
N ASP A 76 -10.10 3.66 2.57
CA ASP A 76 -10.69 3.32 1.28
C ASP A 76 -10.35 1.88 0.86
N ILE A 77 -9.05 1.55 0.72
CA ILE A 77 -8.63 0.27 0.13
C ILE A 77 -8.91 -0.91 1.08
N LEU A 78 -8.52 -0.80 2.34
CA LEU A 78 -8.70 -1.90 3.29
C LEU A 78 -10.18 -2.22 3.53
N PRO A 79 -11.08 -1.26 3.82
CA PRO A 79 -12.50 -1.54 3.94
C PRO A 79 -13.12 -2.10 2.65
N TRP A 80 -12.69 -1.63 1.48
CA TRP A 80 -13.15 -2.15 0.20
C TRP A 80 -12.74 -3.62 0.01
N LEU A 81 -11.50 -3.98 0.35
CA LEU A 81 -11.03 -5.37 0.28
C LEU A 81 -11.81 -6.28 1.22
N GLU A 82 -12.07 -5.84 2.46
CA GLU A 82 -12.75 -6.65 3.48
C GLU A 82 -14.25 -6.77 3.25
N ALA A 83 -14.92 -5.66 2.93
CA ALA A 83 -16.37 -5.61 2.85
C ALA A 83 -16.92 -5.94 1.46
N ILE A 84 -16.15 -5.73 0.40
CA ILE A 84 -16.63 -5.89 -0.97
C ILE A 84 -15.88 -7.02 -1.69
N VAL A 85 -14.55 -6.95 -1.77
CA VAL A 85 -13.79 -7.89 -2.62
C VAL A 85 -13.82 -9.31 -2.03
N LEU A 86 -13.38 -9.45 -0.79
CA LEU A 86 -13.25 -10.78 -0.16
C LEU A 86 -14.59 -11.53 -0.05
N PRO A 87 -15.72 -10.93 0.34
CA PRO A 87 -17.01 -11.62 0.39
C PRO A 87 -17.57 -12.02 -0.97
N ASN A 88 -17.15 -11.35 -2.06
CA ASN A 88 -17.61 -11.65 -3.41
C ASN A 88 -16.70 -12.64 -4.16
N CYS A 89 -15.60 -13.11 -3.56
CA CYS A 89 -14.80 -14.18 -4.12
C CYS A 89 -15.57 -15.51 -4.04
N THR A 90 -15.52 -16.31 -5.11
CA THR A 90 -16.20 -17.60 -5.17
C THR A 90 -15.34 -18.71 -4.53
N ILE A 91 -15.98 -19.76 -4.02
CA ILE A 91 -15.30 -20.92 -3.39
C ILE A 91 -14.25 -21.57 -4.32
N LYS A 92 -14.37 -21.41 -5.64
CA LYS A 92 -13.42 -21.96 -6.61
C LYS A 92 -12.10 -21.18 -6.68
N GLU A 93 -12.00 -20.04 -5.98
CA GLU A 93 -10.85 -19.14 -6.02
C GLU A 93 -10.04 -19.18 -4.71
N ASP A 94 -9.84 -20.37 -4.14
CA ASP A 94 -9.18 -20.56 -2.83
C ASP A 94 -7.80 -19.89 -2.74
N LEU A 95 -7.01 -19.95 -3.80
CA LEU A 95 -5.70 -19.31 -3.86
C LEU A 95 -5.83 -17.78 -3.83
N LEU A 96 -6.78 -17.22 -4.56
CA LEU A 96 -7.06 -15.79 -4.57
C LEU A 96 -7.55 -15.33 -3.20
N ILE A 97 -8.48 -16.07 -2.60
CA ILE A 97 -8.99 -15.77 -1.25
C ILE A 97 -7.85 -15.80 -0.22
N SER A 98 -6.97 -16.80 -0.30
CA SER A 98 -5.81 -16.90 0.59
C SER A 98 -4.86 -15.71 0.41
N ALA A 99 -4.54 -15.36 -0.83
CA ALA A 99 -3.69 -14.21 -1.13
C ALA A 99 -4.31 -12.88 -0.67
N LEU A 100 -5.62 -12.69 -0.86
CA LEU A 100 -6.34 -11.50 -0.37
C LEU A 100 -6.32 -11.41 1.16
N LYS A 101 -6.54 -12.52 1.87
CA LYS A 101 -6.46 -12.54 3.35
C LYS A 101 -5.07 -12.18 3.84
N GLN A 102 -4.01 -12.71 3.21
CA GLN A 102 -2.63 -12.38 3.55
C GLN A 102 -2.32 -10.91 3.27
N TYR A 103 -2.81 -10.38 2.15
CA TYR A 103 -2.62 -8.97 1.80
C TYR A 103 -3.36 -8.04 2.76
N ILE A 104 -4.59 -8.37 3.15
CA ILE A 104 -5.37 -7.64 4.16
C ILE A 104 -4.62 -7.64 5.51
N ASP A 105 -4.12 -8.79 5.96
CA ASP A 105 -3.34 -8.89 7.19
C ASP A 105 -2.05 -8.06 7.13
N TYR A 106 -1.34 -8.12 6.01
CA TYR A 106 -0.18 -7.26 5.75
C TYR A 106 -0.53 -5.78 5.82
N LEU A 107 -1.63 -5.35 5.18
CA LEU A 107 -2.09 -3.95 5.26
C LEU A 107 -2.41 -3.56 6.70
N LYS A 108 -3.10 -4.40 7.46
CA LYS A 108 -3.38 -4.14 8.89
C LYS A 108 -2.10 -3.95 9.70
N ASN A 109 -1.09 -4.77 9.42
CA ASN A 109 0.21 -4.66 10.09
C ASN A 109 0.89 -3.31 9.80
N ILE A 110 1.05 -2.92 8.53
CA ILE A 110 1.69 -1.64 8.17
C ILE A 110 0.89 -0.41 8.59
N LEU A 111 -0.43 -0.55 8.74
CA LEU A 111 -1.32 0.49 9.24
C LEU A 111 -1.34 0.58 10.78
N GLY A 112 -0.71 -0.37 11.47
CA GLY A 112 -0.70 -0.45 12.93
C GLY A 112 -2.06 -0.73 13.55
N ILE A 113 -2.96 -1.40 12.81
CA ILE A 113 -4.31 -1.78 13.25
C ILE A 113 -4.52 -3.29 13.29
N ARG A 114 -3.43 -4.05 13.11
CA ARG A 114 -3.47 -5.49 13.28
C ARG A 114 -3.84 -5.80 14.73
N GLU A 115 -4.93 -6.50 14.94
CA GLU A 115 -5.26 -7.01 16.25
C GLU A 115 -4.15 -7.96 16.69
N ASN A 116 -3.46 -7.59 17.76
CA ASN A 116 -2.53 -8.50 18.43
C ASN A 116 -3.37 -9.64 18.99
N ASN A 117 -3.48 -10.70 18.24
CA ASN A 117 -4.24 -11.87 18.64
C ASN A 117 -3.46 -12.49 19.82
N GLU A 118 -3.96 -12.31 21.06
CA GLU A 118 -3.35 -12.88 22.27
C GLU A 118 -3.11 -14.39 22.12
N GLN A 119 -3.92 -15.07 21.30
CA GLN A 119 -3.73 -16.48 20.95
C GLN A 119 -2.46 -16.68 20.12
N ASN A 120 -2.17 -15.82 19.14
CA ASN A 120 -0.94 -15.94 18.34
C ASN A 120 0.29 -15.69 19.20
N ILE A 121 0.24 -14.73 20.11
CA ILE A 121 1.32 -14.47 21.07
C ILE A 121 1.51 -15.67 22.01
N LYS A 122 0.43 -16.29 22.49
CA LYS A 122 0.51 -17.52 23.30
C LYS A 122 1.10 -18.70 22.53
N ILE A 123 0.67 -18.90 21.28
CA ILE A 123 1.22 -19.95 20.41
C ILE A 123 2.71 -19.70 20.15
N MET A 124 3.11 -18.49 19.81
CA MET A 124 4.52 -18.13 19.61
C MET A 124 5.33 -18.40 20.87
N LYS A 125 4.89 -17.94 22.03
CA LYS A 125 5.56 -18.25 23.32
C LYS A 125 5.65 -19.76 23.61
N THR A 126 4.58 -20.50 23.33
CA THR A 126 4.59 -21.96 23.52
C THR A 126 5.62 -22.64 22.60
N ILE A 127 5.77 -22.17 21.35
CA ILE A 127 6.78 -22.67 20.41
C ILE A 127 8.17 -22.29 20.88
N GLU A 128 8.41 -21.06 21.32
CA GLU A 128 9.67 -20.58 21.88
C GLU A 128 10.08 -21.44 23.08
N ASP A 129 9.18 -21.64 24.05
CA ASP A 129 9.40 -22.45 25.23
C ASP A 129 9.67 -23.93 24.90
N THR A 130 8.94 -24.49 23.91
CA THR A 130 9.06 -25.91 23.53
C THR A 130 10.36 -26.18 22.77
N LEU A 131 10.79 -25.27 21.93
CA LEU A 131 11.98 -25.41 21.10
C LEU A 131 13.24 -24.85 21.76
N GLY A 132 13.14 -24.20 22.90
CA GLY A 132 14.26 -23.54 23.56
C GLY A 132 14.84 -22.37 22.75
N ILE A 133 14.02 -21.71 21.95
CA ILE A 133 14.41 -20.61 21.07
C ILE A 133 14.13 -19.30 21.82
N GLU A 134 15.15 -18.44 21.97
CA GLU A 134 15.00 -17.16 22.68
C GLU A 134 14.02 -16.19 22.01
N SER A 135 13.83 -16.33 20.70
CA SER A 135 12.86 -15.53 19.91
C SER A 135 12.70 -16.09 18.50
N ILE A 136 11.47 -16.34 18.08
CA ILE A 136 11.15 -16.74 16.69
C ILE A 136 11.58 -15.66 15.71
N ASP A 137 11.46 -14.39 16.06
CA ASP A 137 11.88 -13.27 15.20
C ASP A 137 13.39 -13.32 14.92
N LYS A 138 14.21 -13.65 15.91
CA LYS A 138 15.67 -13.84 15.72
C LYS A 138 15.97 -15.03 14.80
N CYS A 139 15.19 -16.10 14.88
CA CYS A 139 15.35 -17.25 13.98
C CYS A 139 14.99 -16.90 12.54
N ILE A 140 13.88 -16.17 12.32
CA ILE A 140 13.46 -15.70 10.99
C ILE A 140 14.52 -14.76 10.41
N ASP A 141 15.04 -13.80 11.16
CA ASP A 141 16.13 -12.92 10.75
C ASP A 141 17.40 -13.67 10.39
N THR A 142 17.69 -14.74 11.11
CA THR A 142 18.86 -15.59 10.83
C THR A 142 18.66 -16.39 9.54
N ILE A 143 17.48 -16.95 9.30
CA ILE A 143 17.14 -17.68 8.07
C ILE A 143 17.23 -16.73 6.86
N ILE A 144 16.67 -15.54 6.95
CA ILE A 144 16.73 -14.53 5.88
C ILE A 144 18.18 -14.14 5.56
N LYS A 145 19.03 -13.97 6.58
CA LYS A 145 20.47 -13.67 6.40
C LYS A 145 21.21 -14.82 5.73
N VAL A 146 20.92 -16.07 6.10
CA VAL A 146 21.52 -17.26 5.50
C VAL A 146 21.12 -17.38 4.04
N ASP A 147 19.84 -17.22 3.69
CA ASP A 147 19.37 -17.24 2.31
C ASP A 147 20.02 -16.14 1.46
N TYR A 148 20.20 -14.94 2.02
CA TYR A 148 20.90 -13.85 1.34
C TYR A 148 22.36 -14.19 1.05
N ILE A 149 23.07 -14.80 2.02
CA ILE A 149 24.48 -15.21 1.86
C ILE A 149 24.61 -16.32 0.81
N ILE A 150 23.69 -17.32 0.81
CA ILE A 150 23.70 -18.39 -0.17
C ILE A 150 23.43 -17.84 -1.58
N SER A 151 22.48 -16.93 -1.72
CA SER A 151 22.12 -16.32 -3.00
C SER A 151 23.24 -15.42 -3.55
N SER A 152 24.01 -14.75 -2.69
CA SER A 152 25.12 -13.86 -3.09
C SER A 152 26.41 -14.62 -3.43
N ASN A 153 26.56 -15.87 -3.00
CA ASN A 153 27.73 -16.69 -3.31
C ASN A 153 27.56 -17.60 -4.55
N ASN A 154 26.39 -17.55 -5.19
CA ASN A 154 26.09 -18.31 -6.42
C ASN A 154 26.09 -17.43 -7.70
N CYS A 155 26.74 -16.26 -7.68
CA CYS A 155 27.01 -15.41 -8.85
C CYS A 155 28.48 -15.45 -9.24
#